data_be73317e3890aabb96f45966cdf71995
#
_entry.id   be73317e3890aabb96f45966cdf71995
#
_cell.length_a   1.000
_cell.length_b   1.000
_cell.length_c   1.000
_cell.angle_alpha   90.00
_cell.angle_beta   90.00
_cell.angle_gamma   90.00
#
_symmetry.space_group_name_H-M   'P 1'
#
loop_
_entity.id
_entity.type
_entity.pdbx_description
1 polymer ?
#
loop_
_entity_poly.entity_id
_entity_poly.type
_entity_poly.pdbx_seq_one_letter_code
_entity_poly.pdbx_strand_id
1 'polypeptide(L)'
;MKKNRVDVITMGCSKNLVDSERLMRQLQECGYEVTHDSEEPCGAIAVINTCGFIGDAKEESINMILEFCQRKEEGDLEKLYVMGCLSERYLTELREEISQVDKFYGKFNWTELVTDLKKEYNEAIAQERVLTTPGHYAYLKISEGCSRRCAYCAIPIITGAHKSRPIEEILDEVRYLVSKGVKEFQIIAQELTFYGVDLYKKQTIAELVERISDIEGVEWIRLHYAYPANFPYDLLRVMRERKNVCKYLDIALQHVSTKMLKKMLRNVTKEDTYALVERMRNEVPGICLRTTMMVGFPGETDKDFEELMDFVKWAKFDRLGAFAYSEEEGTYAGENYRDNVSKKKKQERLDRLMEVQQRISTKLNDAKVGNVYKTIIDRVEGDYYIGRTEFDSPDVDTEVLINVAEGELQIGSFYDVIITDATEFDLMGTLEK
;
A
#
# COMPACT_ATOMS: atom_id res chain seq x y z
N MET A 1 -14.86 4.15 -30.25
CA MET A 1 -13.43 4.45 -30.00
C MET A 1 -13.14 5.94 -30.21
N LYS A 2 -12.52 6.60 -29.22
CA LYS A 2 -12.12 8.01 -29.28
C LYS A 2 -10.61 8.11 -29.56
N LYS A 3 -10.25 8.65 -30.72
CA LYS A 3 -8.86 8.65 -31.24
C LYS A 3 -7.83 9.40 -30.36
N ASN A 4 -8.27 10.43 -29.62
CA ASN A 4 -7.37 11.23 -28.77
C ASN A 4 -7.55 10.91 -27.28
N ARG A 5 -8.00 9.71 -26.95
CA ARG A 5 -8.18 9.26 -25.57
C ARG A 5 -7.30 8.06 -25.25
N VAL A 6 -6.71 8.09 -24.08
CA VAL A 6 -5.93 6.99 -23.48
C VAL A 6 -6.66 6.51 -22.23
N ASP A 7 -6.99 5.24 -22.18
CA ASP A 7 -7.52 4.59 -20.99
C ASP A 7 -6.36 3.94 -20.22
N VAL A 8 -6.15 4.35 -18.98
CA VAL A 8 -5.13 3.80 -18.09
C VAL A 8 -5.80 2.90 -17.07
N ILE A 9 -5.38 1.66 -17.01
CA ILE A 9 -5.86 0.65 -16.07
C ILE A 9 -4.73 0.35 -15.08
N THR A 10 -5.02 0.46 -13.79
CA THR A 10 -4.01 0.26 -12.74
C THR A 10 -4.35 -0.93 -11.88
N MET A 11 -3.49 -1.93 -11.88
CA MET A 11 -3.62 -3.13 -11.07
C MET A 11 -2.62 -3.14 -9.94
N GLY A 12 -3.01 -3.78 -8.83
CA GLY A 12 -2.14 -4.04 -7.70
C GLY A 12 -2.13 -2.94 -6.65
N CYS A 13 -0.98 -2.34 -6.36
CA CYS A 13 -0.77 -1.57 -5.14
C CYS A 13 -0.66 -0.05 -5.39
N SER A 14 -0.75 0.72 -4.30
CA SER A 14 -0.59 2.18 -4.30
C SER A 14 0.71 2.71 -4.96
N LYS A 15 1.77 1.88 -5.03
CA LYS A 15 3.01 2.27 -5.73
C LYS A 15 2.82 2.28 -7.25
N ASN A 16 2.06 1.31 -7.80
CA ASN A 16 1.67 1.31 -9.21
C ASN A 16 0.72 2.47 -9.51
N LEU A 17 -0.19 2.78 -8.58
CA LEU A 17 -1.10 3.92 -8.72
C LEU A 17 -0.33 5.23 -8.91
N VAL A 18 0.68 5.51 -8.08
CA VAL A 18 1.52 6.71 -8.22
C VAL A 18 2.22 6.76 -9.59
N ASP A 19 2.68 5.61 -10.12
CA ASP A 19 3.32 5.57 -11.44
C ASP A 19 2.29 5.83 -12.56
N SER A 20 1.07 5.31 -12.45
CA SER A 20 -0.02 5.61 -13.39
C SER A 20 -0.43 7.08 -13.35
N GLU A 21 -0.56 7.67 -12.16
CA GLU A 21 -0.92 9.08 -11.99
C GLU A 21 0.12 10.03 -12.63
N ARG A 22 1.41 9.69 -12.53
CA ARG A 22 2.49 10.43 -13.21
C ARG A 22 2.41 10.27 -14.73
N LEU A 23 2.22 9.04 -15.21
CA LEU A 23 2.04 8.79 -16.65
C LEU A 23 0.83 9.57 -17.18
N MET A 24 -0.31 9.53 -16.50
CA MET A 24 -1.52 10.25 -16.91
C MET A 24 -1.26 11.77 -17.03
N ARG A 25 -0.51 12.36 -16.10
CA ARG A 25 -0.16 13.79 -16.16
C ARG A 25 0.69 14.11 -17.39
N GLN A 26 1.65 13.26 -17.72
CA GLN A 26 2.48 13.40 -18.93
C GLN A 26 1.63 13.28 -20.21
N LEU A 27 0.70 12.33 -20.25
CA LEU A 27 -0.20 12.13 -21.39
C LEU A 27 -1.16 13.33 -21.57
N GLN A 28 -1.67 13.89 -20.48
CA GLN A 28 -2.51 15.12 -20.56
C GLN A 28 -1.71 16.31 -21.08
N GLU A 29 -0.45 16.48 -20.65
CA GLU A 29 0.43 17.53 -21.19
C GLU A 29 0.67 17.35 -22.69
N CYS A 30 0.72 16.11 -23.15
CA CYS A 30 0.83 15.77 -24.58
C CYS A 30 -0.48 15.98 -25.37
N GLY A 31 -1.55 16.44 -24.72
CA GLY A 31 -2.84 16.76 -25.34
C GLY A 31 -3.81 15.58 -25.46
N TYR A 32 -3.57 14.46 -24.76
CA TYR A 32 -4.53 13.35 -24.68
C TYR A 32 -5.63 13.62 -23.65
N GLU A 33 -6.86 13.19 -23.94
CA GLU A 33 -7.88 12.93 -22.93
C GLU A 33 -7.51 11.63 -22.22
N VAL A 34 -7.38 11.64 -20.90
CA VAL A 34 -6.96 10.46 -20.12
C VAL A 34 -8.04 10.08 -19.13
N THR A 35 -8.35 8.79 -19.07
CA THR A 35 -9.24 8.20 -18.06
C THR A 35 -8.53 7.13 -17.27
N HIS A 36 -8.97 6.90 -16.04
CA HIS A 36 -8.42 5.91 -15.13
C HIS A 36 -9.51 4.93 -14.71
N ASP A 37 -9.22 3.64 -14.80
CA ASP A 37 -10.08 2.52 -14.38
C ASP A 37 -11.55 2.70 -14.78
N SER A 38 -11.77 3.13 -16.04
CA SER A 38 -13.11 3.36 -16.58
C SER A 38 -13.87 2.04 -16.72
N GLU A 39 -15.11 1.97 -16.24
CA GLU A 39 -16.01 0.82 -16.44
C GLU A 39 -16.31 0.59 -17.94
N GLU A 40 -16.31 1.66 -18.75
CA GLU A 40 -16.50 1.60 -20.18
C GLU A 40 -15.31 2.25 -20.91
N PRO A 41 -14.18 1.57 -21.00
CA PRO A 41 -13.01 2.08 -21.73
C PRO A 41 -13.35 2.22 -23.22
N CYS A 42 -13.13 3.40 -23.78
CA CYS A 42 -13.45 3.70 -25.18
C CYS A 42 -12.36 4.48 -25.91
N GLY A 43 -11.17 4.60 -25.33
CA GLY A 43 -10.00 5.22 -25.95
C GLY A 43 -9.46 4.38 -27.12
N ALA A 44 -8.77 5.03 -28.06
CA ALA A 44 -8.02 4.33 -29.09
C ALA A 44 -6.75 3.69 -28.55
N ILE A 45 -6.30 4.11 -27.38
CA ILE A 45 -5.08 3.63 -26.71
C ILE A 45 -5.46 3.15 -25.33
N ALA A 46 -4.94 1.98 -24.93
CA ALA A 46 -5.00 1.50 -23.57
C ALA A 46 -3.58 1.26 -23.01
N VAL A 47 -3.40 1.58 -21.73
CA VAL A 47 -2.19 1.30 -20.97
C VAL A 47 -2.55 0.54 -19.71
N ILE A 48 -2.03 -0.68 -19.56
CA ILE A 48 -2.27 -1.51 -18.37
C ILE A 48 -1.02 -1.52 -17.50
N ASN A 49 -1.13 -1.00 -16.29
CA ASN A 49 -0.08 -1.04 -15.27
C ASN A 49 -0.30 -2.27 -14.37
N THR A 50 0.54 -3.26 -14.49
CA THR A 50 0.33 -4.62 -13.99
C THR A 50 1.00 -4.91 -12.66
N CYS A 51 0.43 -5.84 -11.90
CA CYS A 51 1.00 -6.39 -10.67
C CYS A 51 1.65 -7.77 -10.94
N GLY A 52 2.88 -7.98 -10.45
CA GLY A 52 3.64 -9.23 -10.62
C GLY A 52 4.12 -9.84 -9.30
N PHE A 53 3.48 -9.46 -8.17
CA PHE A 53 4.01 -9.78 -6.84
C PHE A 53 3.67 -11.20 -6.39
N ILE A 54 2.39 -11.59 -6.43
CA ILE A 54 1.89 -12.91 -6.00
C ILE A 54 1.04 -13.55 -7.10
N GLY A 55 0.82 -14.88 -7.00
CA GLY A 55 0.12 -15.69 -7.99
C GLY A 55 -1.21 -15.10 -8.45
N ASP A 56 -2.11 -14.80 -7.52
CA ASP A 56 -3.46 -14.28 -7.81
C ASP A 56 -3.40 -12.92 -8.54
N ALA A 57 -2.52 -12.01 -8.11
CA ALA A 57 -2.36 -10.71 -8.76
C ALA A 57 -1.70 -10.81 -10.15
N LYS A 58 -0.87 -11.84 -10.38
CA LYS A 58 -0.33 -12.15 -11.71
C LYS A 58 -1.44 -12.64 -12.64
N GLU A 59 -2.26 -13.57 -12.17
CA GLU A 59 -3.40 -14.10 -12.93
C GLU A 59 -4.40 -13.00 -13.30
N GLU A 60 -4.77 -12.16 -12.35
CA GLU A 60 -5.63 -11.00 -12.59
C GLU A 60 -5.04 -10.06 -13.64
N SER A 61 -3.74 -9.76 -13.56
CA SER A 61 -3.04 -8.91 -14.55
C SER A 61 -3.01 -9.53 -15.94
N ILE A 62 -2.78 -10.84 -16.04
CA ILE A 62 -2.80 -11.56 -17.32
C ILE A 62 -4.21 -11.55 -17.91
N ASN A 63 -5.23 -11.83 -17.12
CA ASN A 63 -6.62 -11.83 -17.58
C ASN A 63 -7.03 -10.45 -18.12
N MET A 64 -6.65 -9.37 -17.44
CA MET A 64 -6.88 -8.01 -17.92
C MET A 64 -6.18 -7.74 -19.26
N ILE A 65 -4.93 -8.17 -19.44
CA ILE A 65 -4.21 -8.04 -20.71
C ILE A 65 -4.97 -8.77 -21.82
N LEU A 66 -5.39 -10.01 -21.58
CA LEU A 66 -6.10 -10.84 -22.57
C LEU A 66 -7.47 -10.23 -22.95
N GLU A 67 -8.18 -9.65 -22.00
CA GLU A 67 -9.44 -8.93 -22.28
C GLU A 67 -9.19 -7.76 -23.24
N PHE A 68 -8.16 -6.94 -23.00
CA PHE A 68 -7.83 -5.82 -23.89
C PHE A 68 -7.24 -6.29 -25.24
N CYS A 69 -6.60 -7.45 -25.31
CA CYS A 69 -6.21 -8.08 -26.58
C CYS A 69 -7.46 -8.42 -27.42
N GLN A 70 -8.49 -9.01 -26.82
CA GLN A 70 -9.75 -9.31 -27.48
C GLN A 70 -10.42 -8.03 -28.04
N ARG A 71 -10.50 -6.97 -27.24
CA ARG A 71 -11.04 -5.66 -27.67
C ARG A 71 -10.29 -5.08 -28.86
N LYS A 72 -8.96 -5.28 -28.91
CA LYS A 72 -8.14 -4.86 -30.02
C LYS A 72 -8.42 -5.68 -31.27
N GLU A 73 -8.64 -6.98 -31.16
CA GLU A 73 -9.03 -7.85 -32.28
C GLU A 73 -10.43 -7.52 -32.82
N GLU A 74 -11.35 -7.11 -31.96
CA GLU A 74 -12.71 -6.64 -32.32
C GLU A 74 -12.71 -5.24 -32.96
N GLY A 75 -11.58 -4.52 -32.90
CA GLY A 75 -11.43 -3.18 -33.48
C GLY A 75 -11.86 -2.03 -32.55
N ASP A 76 -12.11 -2.32 -31.29
CA ASP A 76 -12.47 -1.33 -30.26
C ASP A 76 -11.25 -0.63 -29.65
N LEU A 77 -10.05 -1.09 -30.00
CA LEU A 77 -8.78 -0.54 -29.52
C LEU A 77 -7.73 -0.55 -30.65
N GLU A 78 -7.01 0.56 -30.85
CA GLU A 78 -5.96 0.65 -31.87
C GLU A 78 -4.59 0.23 -31.31
N LYS A 79 -4.29 0.62 -30.04
CA LYS A 79 -3.01 0.42 -29.39
C LYS A 79 -3.16 -0.11 -27.97
N LEU A 80 -2.42 -1.16 -27.65
CA LEU A 80 -2.35 -1.74 -26.32
C LEU A 80 -0.91 -1.72 -25.81
N TYR A 81 -0.69 -1.06 -24.70
CA TYR A 81 0.60 -1.01 -23.99
C TYR A 81 0.48 -1.62 -22.60
N VAL A 82 1.52 -2.32 -22.17
CA VAL A 82 1.57 -2.96 -20.86
C VAL A 82 2.84 -2.50 -20.13
N MET A 83 2.70 -2.14 -18.86
CA MET A 83 3.81 -1.73 -17.99
C MET A 83 3.67 -2.34 -16.60
N GLY A 84 4.63 -2.10 -15.72
CA GLY A 84 4.54 -2.41 -14.29
C GLY A 84 5.30 -3.66 -13.87
N CYS A 85 4.92 -4.19 -12.70
CA CYS A 85 5.69 -5.23 -12.02
C CYS A 85 5.67 -6.59 -12.72
N LEU A 86 4.53 -7.01 -13.31
CA LEU A 86 4.45 -8.25 -14.06
C LEU A 86 5.31 -8.16 -15.32
N SER A 87 5.17 -7.05 -16.05
CA SER A 87 5.94 -6.79 -17.26
C SER A 87 7.44 -6.69 -16.98
N GLU A 88 7.86 -6.13 -15.85
CA GLU A 88 9.28 -6.12 -15.44
C GLU A 88 9.82 -7.53 -15.20
N ARG A 89 9.03 -8.37 -14.52
CA ARG A 89 9.45 -9.70 -14.08
C ARG A 89 9.50 -10.73 -15.21
N TYR A 90 8.56 -10.65 -16.16
CA TYR A 90 8.33 -11.66 -17.20
C TYR A 90 8.32 -11.07 -18.61
N LEU A 91 9.18 -10.06 -18.86
CA LEU A 91 9.19 -9.29 -20.10
C LEU A 91 9.38 -10.15 -21.35
N THR A 92 10.26 -11.16 -21.27
CA THR A 92 10.58 -12.05 -22.40
C THR A 92 9.40 -12.96 -22.70
N GLU A 93 8.89 -13.64 -21.69
CA GLU A 93 7.79 -14.60 -21.80
C GLU A 93 6.51 -13.91 -22.30
N LEU A 94 6.17 -12.76 -21.74
CA LEU A 94 4.99 -11.99 -22.15
C LEU A 94 5.06 -11.54 -23.61
N ARG A 95 6.24 -11.13 -24.09
CA ARG A 95 6.43 -10.74 -25.49
C ARG A 95 6.31 -11.91 -26.46
N GLU A 96 6.74 -13.10 -26.05
CA GLU A 96 6.66 -14.31 -26.87
C GLU A 96 5.23 -14.86 -26.92
N GLU A 97 4.48 -14.80 -25.82
CA GLU A 97 3.17 -15.41 -25.69
C GLU A 97 2.00 -14.50 -26.07
N ILE A 98 2.13 -13.17 -25.86
CA ILE A 98 1.03 -12.20 -26.10
C ILE A 98 1.43 -11.18 -27.17
N SER A 99 1.40 -11.63 -28.42
CA SER A 99 1.81 -10.82 -29.59
C SER A 99 0.86 -9.66 -29.95
N GLN A 100 -0.35 -9.63 -29.41
CA GLN A 100 -1.34 -8.58 -29.63
C GLN A 100 -0.98 -7.26 -28.93
N VAL A 101 -0.15 -7.29 -27.90
CA VAL A 101 0.35 -6.10 -27.21
C VAL A 101 1.38 -5.38 -28.09
N ASP A 102 1.18 -4.10 -28.35
CA ASP A 102 2.08 -3.31 -29.21
C ASP A 102 3.47 -3.15 -28.58
N LYS A 103 3.55 -2.92 -27.26
CA LYS A 103 4.82 -2.92 -26.55
C LYS A 103 4.63 -3.16 -25.04
N PHE A 104 5.56 -3.88 -24.47
CA PHE A 104 5.72 -4.06 -23.03
C PHE A 104 6.84 -3.16 -22.53
N TYR A 105 6.55 -2.42 -21.45
CA TYR A 105 7.52 -1.65 -20.69
C TYR A 105 7.72 -2.29 -19.33
N GLY A 106 8.92 -2.18 -18.78
CA GLY A 106 9.17 -2.55 -17.39
C GLY A 106 8.62 -1.50 -16.43
N LYS A 107 8.90 -1.70 -15.16
CA LYS A 107 8.47 -0.76 -14.11
C LYS A 107 9.16 0.61 -14.21
N PHE A 108 10.38 0.67 -14.74
CA PHE A 108 11.22 1.86 -14.70
C PHE A 108 11.31 2.62 -16.02
N ASN A 109 10.94 2.01 -17.13
CA ASN A 109 11.05 2.60 -18.45
C ASN A 109 9.71 2.97 -19.10
N TRP A 110 8.65 3.08 -18.31
CA TRP A 110 7.33 3.51 -18.79
C TRP A 110 7.34 4.92 -19.41
N THR A 111 8.32 5.76 -19.06
CA THR A 111 8.49 7.09 -19.67
C THR A 111 8.76 7.01 -21.17
N GLU A 112 9.32 5.90 -21.66
CA GLU A 112 9.53 5.65 -23.10
C GLU A 112 8.20 5.58 -23.86
N LEU A 113 7.08 5.22 -23.19
CA LEU A 113 5.75 5.18 -23.80
C LEU A 113 5.37 6.55 -24.39
N VAL A 114 5.69 7.64 -23.72
CA VAL A 114 5.44 9.00 -24.21
C VAL A 114 6.17 9.22 -25.53
N THR A 115 7.43 8.78 -25.63
CA THR A 115 8.23 8.88 -26.85
C THR A 115 7.68 7.98 -27.98
N ASP A 116 7.23 6.77 -27.65
CA ASP A 116 6.63 5.85 -28.62
C ASP A 116 5.30 6.38 -29.19
N LEU A 117 4.60 7.21 -28.42
CA LEU A 117 3.44 7.97 -28.89
C LEU A 117 3.84 9.22 -29.73
N LYS A 118 5.11 9.36 -30.09
CA LYS A 118 5.69 10.50 -30.83
C LYS A 118 5.47 11.85 -30.12
N LYS A 119 5.60 11.84 -28.79
CA LYS A 119 5.51 13.00 -27.91
C LYS A 119 6.83 13.17 -27.14
N GLU A 120 7.01 14.31 -26.53
CA GLU A 120 8.18 14.60 -25.68
C GLU A 120 7.80 14.45 -24.21
N TYR A 121 8.62 13.72 -23.47
CA TYR A 121 8.49 13.64 -22.02
C TYR A 121 8.91 14.98 -21.41
N ASN A 122 8.05 15.56 -20.57
CA ASN A 122 8.31 16.85 -19.94
C ASN A 122 8.91 16.67 -18.54
N GLU A 123 10.22 16.85 -18.42
CA GLU A 123 10.94 16.75 -17.15
C GLU A 123 10.49 17.81 -16.12
N ALA A 124 10.00 18.96 -16.55
CA ALA A 124 9.56 20.02 -15.64
C ALA A 124 8.35 19.63 -14.79
N ILE A 125 7.53 18.69 -15.27
CA ILE A 125 6.35 18.16 -14.57
C ILE A 125 6.54 16.71 -14.10
N ALA A 126 7.77 16.21 -14.02
CA ALA A 126 8.06 14.83 -13.65
C ALA A 126 7.51 14.43 -12.25
N GLN A 127 7.35 15.40 -11.35
CA GLN A 127 6.79 15.19 -10.01
C GLN A 127 5.28 15.50 -9.94
N GLU A 128 4.70 16.10 -10.99
CA GLU A 128 3.27 16.33 -11.05
C GLU A 128 2.53 15.04 -11.39
N ARG A 129 1.27 14.94 -10.95
CA ARG A 129 0.42 13.78 -11.23
C ARG A 129 -1.07 14.13 -11.22
N VAL A 130 -1.86 13.33 -11.89
CA VAL A 130 -3.32 13.37 -11.85
C VAL A 130 -3.74 12.48 -10.68
N LEU A 131 -4.29 13.08 -9.64
CA LEU A 131 -4.79 12.30 -8.50
C LEU A 131 -6.02 11.50 -8.92
N THR A 132 -5.99 10.21 -8.61
CA THR A 132 -7.10 9.27 -8.80
C THR A 132 -7.77 8.90 -7.49
N THR A 133 -7.12 9.20 -6.37
CA THR A 133 -7.71 9.16 -5.04
C THR A 133 -8.67 10.33 -4.83
N PRO A 134 -9.59 10.29 -3.85
CA PRO A 134 -10.30 11.48 -3.38
C PRO A 134 -9.32 12.63 -3.13
N GLY A 135 -9.68 13.85 -3.54
CA GLY A 135 -8.75 14.98 -3.61
C GLY A 135 -8.11 15.44 -2.30
N HIS A 136 -8.52 14.87 -1.17
CA HIS A 136 -8.02 15.24 0.17
C HIS A 136 -6.91 14.33 0.69
N TYR A 137 -6.64 13.18 0.07
CA TYR A 137 -5.46 12.37 0.42
C TYR A 137 -4.69 11.90 -0.82
N ALA A 138 -3.41 11.60 -0.62
CA ALA A 138 -2.55 11.08 -1.67
C ALA A 138 -1.52 10.10 -1.12
N TYR A 139 -1.17 9.10 -1.93
CA TYR A 139 -0.01 8.25 -1.65
C TYR A 139 1.28 8.99 -2.01
N LEU A 140 2.24 9.01 -1.13
CA LEU A 140 3.56 9.65 -1.33
C LEU A 140 4.64 8.59 -1.37
N LYS A 141 5.10 8.24 -2.58
CA LYS A 141 6.14 7.24 -2.80
C LYS A 141 7.51 7.86 -2.56
N ILE A 142 8.19 7.47 -1.48
CA ILE A 142 9.47 8.06 -1.04
C ILE A 142 10.71 7.31 -1.52
N SER A 143 10.54 6.07 -1.94
CA SER A 143 11.62 5.22 -2.47
C SER A 143 11.08 4.14 -3.39
N GLU A 144 11.98 3.50 -4.13
CA GLU A 144 11.69 2.34 -4.96
C GLU A 144 12.67 1.22 -4.61
N GLY A 145 12.26 -0.04 -4.79
CA GLY A 145 13.08 -1.21 -4.51
C GLY A 145 13.25 -1.54 -3.03
N CYS A 146 13.86 -2.70 -2.77
CA CYS A 146 14.07 -3.18 -1.40
C CYS A 146 15.38 -3.96 -1.30
N SER A 147 16.26 -3.59 -0.38
CA SER A 147 17.52 -4.28 -0.11
C SER A 147 17.42 -5.38 0.94
N ARG A 148 16.22 -5.63 1.49
CA ARG A 148 15.97 -6.78 2.36
C ARG A 148 15.92 -8.06 1.53
N ARG A 149 16.42 -9.16 2.11
CA ARG A 149 16.50 -10.46 1.43
C ARG A 149 15.54 -11.47 2.06
N CYS A 150 14.30 -11.05 2.34
CA CYS A 150 13.29 -11.97 2.86
C CYS A 150 13.10 -13.14 1.90
N ALA A 151 13.20 -14.36 2.42
CA ALA A 151 13.31 -15.58 1.62
C ALA A 151 12.12 -15.81 0.66
N TYR A 152 10.95 -15.32 1.01
CA TYR A 152 9.68 -15.47 0.27
C TYR A 152 9.38 -14.34 -0.71
N CYS A 153 10.20 -13.28 -0.75
CA CYS A 153 9.80 -12.01 -1.35
C CYS A 153 10.43 -11.81 -2.73
N ALA A 154 9.59 -11.59 -3.73
CA ALA A 154 9.99 -11.30 -5.10
C ALA A 154 10.35 -9.82 -5.35
N ILE A 155 10.09 -8.92 -4.41
CA ILE A 155 10.33 -7.47 -4.61
C ILE A 155 11.74 -7.15 -5.08
N PRO A 156 12.84 -7.68 -4.48
CA PRO A 156 14.18 -7.37 -4.98
C PRO A 156 14.44 -7.85 -6.41
N ILE A 157 13.72 -8.89 -6.86
CA ILE A 157 13.81 -9.41 -8.23
C ILE A 157 13.11 -8.45 -9.22
N ILE A 158 11.95 -7.90 -8.80
CA ILE A 158 11.12 -7.04 -9.65
C ILE A 158 11.65 -5.60 -9.66
N THR A 159 11.97 -5.04 -8.47
CA THR A 159 12.22 -3.60 -8.34
C THR A 159 13.68 -3.27 -7.99
N GLY A 160 14.52 -4.31 -7.85
CA GLY A 160 15.94 -4.13 -7.53
C GLY A 160 16.22 -3.65 -6.12
N ALA A 161 17.42 -3.11 -5.91
CA ALA A 161 17.86 -2.57 -4.64
C ALA A 161 17.10 -1.28 -4.27
N HIS A 162 17.03 -1.01 -2.98
CA HIS A 162 16.40 0.20 -2.45
C HIS A 162 17.07 1.47 -3.02
N LYS A 163 16.26 2.38 -3.52
CA LYS A 163 16.65 3.67 -4.04
C LYS A 163 15.73 4.76 -3.49
N SER A 164 16.26 5.56 -2.58
CA SER A 164 15.54 6.67 -1.96
C SER A 164 15.39 7.84 -2.94
N ARG A 165 14.30 8.57 -2.83
CA ARG A 165 14.16 9.89 -3.45
C ARG A 165 14.77 10.95 -2.54
N PRO A 166 15.41 12.00 -3.08
CA PRO A 166 15.92 13.12 -2.28
C PRO A 166 14.81 13.79 -1.45
N ILE A 167 15.13 14.19 -0.22
CA ILE A 167 14.17 14.84 0.68
C ILE A 167 13.51 16.05 0.02
N GLU A 168 14.31 16.92 -0.64
CA GLU A 168 13.79 18.15 -1.24
C GLU A 168 12.77 17.87 -2.34
N GLU A 169 12.99 16.87 -3.19
CA GLU A 169 12.03 16.47 -4.22
C GLU A 169 10.70 15.99 -3.63
N ILE A 170 10.78 15.28 -2.50
CA ILE A 170 9.57 14.81 -1.80
C ILE A 170 8.82 15.99 -1.19
N LEU A 171 9.52 16.93 -0.58
CA LEU A 171 8.91 18.13 0.01
C LEU A 171 8.25 19.02 -1.06
N ASP A 172 8.86 19.13 -2.23
CA ASP A 172 8.30 19.88 -3.35
C ASP A 172 7.02 19.21 -3.88
N GLU A 173 7.00 17.87 -4.00
CA GLU A 173 5.78 17.12 -4.33
C GLU A 173 4.69 17.32 -3.27
N VAL A 174 5.02 17.30 -1.98
CA VAL A 174 4.06 17.56 -0.90
C VAL A 174 3.46 18.96 -1.02
N ARG A 175 4.29 20.01 -1.22
CA ARG A 175 3.80 21.40 -1.40
C ARG A 175 2.89 21.51 -2.62
N TYR A 176 3.26 20.87 -3.73
CA TYR A 176 2.42 20.80 -4.93
C TYR A 176 1.07 20.15 -4.61
N LEU A 177 1.04 18.99 -3.94
CA LEU A 177 -0.19 18.28 -3.61
C LEU A 177 -1.07 19.05 -2.61
N VAL A 178 -0.47 19.69 -1.61
CA VAL A 178 -1.19 20.61 -0.70
C VAL A 178 -1.86 21.75 -1.49
N SER A 179 -1.17 22.33 -2.48
CA SER A 179 -1.76 23.38 -3.34
C SER A 179 -2.95 22.89 -4.17
N LYS A 180 -3.11 21.55 -4.32
CA LYS A 180 -4.25 20.90 -4.98
C LYS A 180 -5.36 20.48 -4.00
N GLY A 181 -5.18 20.72 -2.71
CA GLY A 181 -6.17 20.43 -1.67
C GLY A 181 -5.92 19.15 -0.87
N VAL A 182 -4.81 18.46 -1.11
CA VAL A 182 -4.44 17.26 -0.34
C VAL A 182 -4.10 17.67 1.10
N LYS A 183 -4.69 16.98 2.06
CA LYS A 183 -4.52 17.20 3.50
C LYS A 183 -3.85 16.01 4.20
N GLU A 184 -4.02 14.80 3.66
CA GLU A 184 -3.48 13.57 4.22
C GLU A 184 -2.49 12.91 3.25
N PHE A 185 -1.34 12.48 3.78
CA PHE A 185 -0.28 11.83 3.04
C PHE A 185 -0.04 10.41 3.54
N GLN A 186 -0.27 9.42 2.67
CA GLN A 186 0.07 8.02 2.91
C GLN A 186 1.51 7.78 2.47
N ILE A 187 2.46 7.76 3.41
CA ILE A 187 3.88 7.55 3.10
C ILE A 187 4.11 6.09 2.75
N ILE A 188 4.48 5.82 1.51
CA ILE A 188 4.67 4.46 1.00
C ILE A 188 6.07 4.22 0.42
N ALA A 189 6.55 3.00 0.62
CA ALA A 189 7.77 2.43 0.06
C ALA A 189 7.61 0.91 -0.05
N GLN A 190 8.57 0.19 -0.60
CA GLN A 190 8.64 -1.26 -0.40
C GLN A 190 9.21 -1.61 1.00
N GLU A 191 10.02 -0.71 1.55
CA GLU A 191 10.51 -0.77 2.92
C GLU A 191 10.80 0.66 3.44
N LEU A 192 9.94 1.12 4.33
CA LEU A 192 9.95 2.50 4.84
C LEU A 192 11.20 2.83 5.66
N THR A 193 11.59 1.91 6.54
CA THR A 193 12.61 2.18 7.57
C THR A 193 14.03 2.27 7.02
N PHE A 194 14.26 1.84 5.78
CA PHE A 194 15.56 1.92 5.11
C PHE A 194 15.80 3.25 4.39
N TYR A 195 14.79 4.12 4.37
CA TYR A 195 14.88 5.40 3.66
C TYR A 195 16.10 6.22 4.07
N GLY A 196 16.84 6.70 3.07
CA GLY A 196 18.00 7.56 3.20
C GLY A 196 19.34 6.82 3.34
N VAL A 197 19.36 5.52 3.62
CA VAL A 197 20.61 4.78 3.81
C VAL A 197 21.52 4.81 2.58
N ASP A 198 20.94 4.74 1.39
CA ASP A 198 21.67 4.82 0.11
C ASP A 198 22.18 6.22 -0.18
N LEU A 199 21.38 7.27 0.04
CA LEU A 199 21.72 8.67 -0.24
C LEU A 199 22.54 9.31 0.87
N TYR A 200 22.12 9.18 2.14
CA TYR A 200 22.65 9.94 3.27
C TYR A 200 23.50 9.08 4.22
N LYS A 201 23.70 7.79 3.89
CA LYS A 201 24.48 6.82 4.70
C LYS A 201 23.94 6.59 6.11
N LYS A 202 22.69 6.98 6.35
CA LYS A 202 21.93 6.77 7.60
C LYS A 202 20.44 6.71 7.29
N GLN A 203 19.67 6.09 8.18
CA GLN A 203 18.23 6.17 8.13
C GLN A 203 17.79 7.63 8.39
N THR A 204 16.95 8.18 7.52
CA THR A 204 16.48 9.58 7.60
C THR A 204 14.96 9.69 7.53
N ILE A 205 14.25 8.59 7.75
CA ILE A 205 12.77 8.60 7.70
C ILE A 205 12.16 9.53 8.75
N ALA A 206 12.70 9.57 9.96
CA ALA A 206 12.24 10.47 11.01
C ALA A 206 12.41 11.96 10.60
N GLU A 207 13.58 12.32 10.05
CA GLU A 207 13.86 13.67 9.54
C GLU A 207 12.90 14.03 8.40
N LEU A 208 12.65 13.11 7.45
CA LEU A 208 11.71 13.33 6.35
C LEU A 208 10.29 13.59 6.88
N VAL A 209 9.79 12.74 7.76
CA VAL A 209 8.44 12.87 8.32
C VAL A 209 8.30 14.17 9.11
N GLU A 210 9.30 14.53 9.90
CA GLU A 210 9.34 15.79 10.65
C GLU A 210 9.27 17.00 9.70
N ARG A 211 10.05 17.02 8.62
CA ARG A 211 10.03 18.10 7.62
C ARG A 211 8.72 18.16 6.82
N ILE A 212 8.10 17.02 6.50
CA ILE A 212 6.76 17.01 5.90
C ILE A 212 5.74 17.60 6.87
N SER A 213 5.84 17.26 8.16
CA SER A 213 4.92 17.74 9.19
C SER A 213 4.99 19.26 9.44
N ASP A 214 6.09 19.90 9.03
CA ASP A 214 6.27 21.35 9.11
C ASP A 214 5.64 22.12 7.93
N ILE A 215 5.16 21.42 6.89
CA ILE A 215 4.50 22.07 5.74
C ILE A 215 3.07 22.47 6.11
N GLU A 216 2.76 23.74 5.97
CA GLU A 216 1.40 24.26 6.21
C GLU A 216 0.39 23.58 5.27
N GLY A 217 -0.76 23.15 5.79
CA GLY A 217 -1.81 22.43 5.07
C GLY A 217 -1.68 20.91 5.14
N VAL A 218 -0.59 20.36 5.68
CA VAL A 218 -0.46 18.92 5.98
C VAL A 218 -1.16 18.65 7.31
N GLU A 219 -2.31 17.97 7.25
CA GLU A 219 -3.15 17.65 8.40
C GLU A 219 -2.91 16.25 8.97
N TRP A 220 -2.62 15.27 8.09
CA TRP A 220 -2.30 13.90 8.47
C TRP A 220 -1.15 13.30 7.65
N ILE A 221 -0.25 12.62 8.35
CA ILE A 221 0.83 11.80 7.78
C ILE A 221 0.70 10.39 8.34
N ARG A 222 0.56 9.40 7.46
CA ARG A 222 0.41 7.99 7.84
C ARG A 222 1.55 7.15 7.27
N LEU A 223 2.06 6.20 8.06
CA LEU A 223 3.28 5.46 7.76
C LEU A 223 2.99 4.00 7.44
N HIS A 224 3.45 3.54 6.27
CA HIS A 224 3.20 2.20 5.77
C HIS A 224 4.50 1.43 5.47
N TYR A 225 4.42 0.10 5.60
CA TYR A 225 5.47 -0.84 5.18
C TYR A 225 6.78 -0.71 5.96
N ALA A 226 6.71 -0.53 7.28
CA ALA A 226 7.87 -0.55 8.15
C ALA A 226 8.44 -1.98 8.31
N TYR A 227 9.74 -2.07 8.54
CA TYR A 227 10.45 -3.32 8.77
C TYR A 227 10.98 -3.40 10.21
N PRO A 228 10.91 -4.58 10.90
CA PRO A 228 11.24 -4.66 12.31
C PRO A 228 12.74 -4.60 12.64
N ALA A 229 13.63 -5.10 11.75
CA ALA A 229 15.05 -5.12 12.05
C ALA A 229 15.70 -3.74 11.86
N ASN A 230 16.48 -3.34 12.86
CA ASN A 230 17.11 -2.02 12.88
C ASN A 230 16.10 -0.87 12.73
N PHE A 231 14.99 -0.98 13.46
CA PHE A 231 13.94 0.03 13.44
C PHE A 231 14.47 1.40 13.90
N PRO A 232 14.20 2.49 13.17
CA PRO A 232 14.65 3.84 13.54
C PRO A 232 13.78 4.40 14.67
N TYR A 233 14.20 4.25 15.90
CA TYR A 233 13.42 4.62 17.09
C TYR A 233 13.16 6.12 17.24
N ASP A 234 13.97 6.96 16.60
CA ASP A 234 13.71 8.40 16.50
C ASP A 234 12.39 8.72 15.77
N LEU A 235 11.91 7.81 14.92
CA LEU A 235 10.59 7.90 14.31
C LEU A 235 9.45 7.88 15.34
N LEU A 236 9.58 7.09 16.42
CA LEU A 236 8.58 7.05 17.51
C LEU A 236 8.49 8.40 18.23
N ARG A 237 9.62 9.11 18.40
CA ARG A 237 9.62 10.47 18.94
C ARG A 237 8.79 11.40 18.06
N VAL A 238 9.02 11.38 16.74
CA VAL A 238 8.28 12.22 15.79
C VAL A 238 6.78 11.91 15.84
N MET A 239 6.40 10.61 15.85
CA MET A 239 4.98 10.19 15.95
C MET A 239 4.32 10.65 17.26
N ARG A 240 5.08 10.72 18.37
CA ARG A 240 4.56 11.19 19.65
C ARG A 240 4.41 12.72 19.70
N GLU A 241 5.37 13.45 19.14
CA GLU A 241 5.50 14.90 19.32
C GLU A 241 4.76 15.71 18.25
N ARG A 242 4.59 15.18 17.04
CA ARG A 242 3.92 15.86 15.92
C ARG A 242 2.44 15.48 15.86
N LYS A 243 1.56 16.44 16.06
CA LYS A 243 0.09 16.22 16.12
C LYS A 243 -0.52 15.78 14.79
N ASN A 244 0.11 16.14 13.69
CA ASN A 244 -0.29 15.76 12.33
C ASN A 244 0.38 14.48 11.81
N VAL A 245 1.18 13.80 12.63
CA VAL A 245 1.65 12.44 12.35
C VAL A 245 0.71 11.48 13.06
N CYS A 246 -0.05 10.73 12.28
CA CYS A 246 -1.01 9.75 12.80
C CYS A 246 -0.32 8.74 13.71
N LYS A 247 -0.92 8.44 14.84
CA LYS A 247 -0.46 7.35 15.72
C LYS A 247 -0.82 6.00 15.12
N TYR A 248 -0.36 5.79 13.91
CA TYR A 248 -0.59 4.60 13.10
C TYR A 248 0.71 4.15 12.45
N LEU A 249 1.04 2.86 12.60
CA LEU A 249 2.21 2.28 11.97
C LEU A 249 1.89 0.89 11.41
N ASP A 250 2.04 0.75 10.08
CA ASP A 250 1.99 -0.56 9.44
C ASP A 250 3.39 -1.17 9.42
N ILE A 251 3.55 -2.27 10.16
CA ILE A 251 4.83 -2.99 10.30
C ILE A 251 4.67 -4.47 10.00
N ALA A 252 5.30 -4.94 8.92
CA ALA A 252 5.23 -6.33 8.48
C ALA A 252 6.09 -7.25 9.34
N LEU A 253 5.53 -7.85 10.38
CA LEU A 253 6.26 -8.78 11.29
C LEU A 253 6.39 -10.18 10.70
N GLN A 254 5.39 -10.66 9.97
CA GLN A 254 5.31 -11.93 9.25
C GLN A 254 5.20 -13.16 10.16
N HIS A 255 6.01 -13.28 11.19
CA HIS A 255 6.02 -14.38 12.17
C HIS A 255 6.68 -13.92 13.48
N VAL A 256 6.64 -14.76 14.53
CA VAL A 256 7.32 -14.49 15.80
C VAL A 256 8.35 -15.57 16.19
N SER A 257 8.15 -16.84 15.77
CA SER A 257 9.11 -17.91 16.08
C SER A 257 10.49 -17.57 15.52
N THR A 258 11.51 -17.50 16.37
CA THR A 258 12.90 -17.24 15.99
C THR A 258 13.38 -18.19 14.90
N LYS A 259 12.97 -19.47 14.98
CA LYS A 259 13.28 -20.48 13.97
C LYS A 259 12.69 -20.08 12.61
N MET A 260 11.44 -19.64 12.57
CA MET A 260 10.76 -19.26 11.34
C MET A 260 11.32 -17.94 10.79
N LEU A 261 11.52 -16.93 11.63
CA LEU A 261 12.12 -15.65 11.26
C LEU A 261 13.51 -15.84 10.64
N LYS A 262 14.34 -16.70 11.23
CA LYS A 262 15.65 -17.06 10.67
C LYS A 262 15.51 -17.73 9.29
N LYS A 263 14.55 -18.66 9.15
CA LYS A 263 14.28 -19.34 7.88
C LYS A 263 13.73 -18.41 6.79
N MET A 264 12.94 -17.42 7.22
CA MET A 264 12.46 -16.32 6.36
C MET A 264 13.55 -15.29 6.04
N LEU A 265 14.79 -15.47 6.50
CA LEU A 265 15.90 -14.53 6.37
C LEU A 265 15.58 -13.13 6.95
N ARG A 266 14.83 -13.10 8.04
CA ARG A 266 14.52 -11.88 8.79
C ARG A 266 15.46 -11.79 9.99
N ASN A 267 16.21 -10.70 10.06
CA ASN A 267 17.27 -10.53 11.10
C ASN A 267 16.67 -9.98 12.40
N VAL A 268 15.69 -10.69 12.94
CA VAL A 268 15.07 -10.42 14.25
C VAL A 268 14.75 -11.76 14.94
N THR A 269 14.74 -11.74 16.26
CA THR A 269 14.33 -12.87 17.09
C THR A 269 12.92 -12.66 17.64
N LYS A 270 12.40 -13.70 18.32
CA LYS A 270 11.16 -13.60 19.07
C LYS A 270 11.24 -12.48 20.12
N GLU A 271 12.31 -12.47 20.88
CA GLU A 271 12.58 -11.50 21.96
C GLU A 271 12.63 -10.07 21.40
N ASP A 272 13.34 -9.86 20.27
CA ASP A 272 13.40 -8.56 19.58
C ASP A 272 12.01 -8.09 19.15
N THR A 273 11.18 -9.02 18.65
CA THR A 273 9.83 -8.72 18.15
C THR A 273 8.91 -8.28 19.28
N TYR A 274 8.94 -9.00 20.42
CA TYR A 274 8.18 -8.60 21.61
C TYR A 274 8.64 -7.24 22.14
N ALA A 275 9.95 -7.05 22.31
CA ALA A 275 10.54 -5.81 22.80
C ALA A 275 10.19 -4.61 21.88
N LEU A 276 10.18 -4.81 20.56
CA LEU A 276 9.82 -3.78 19.60
C LEU A 276 8.36 -3.31 19.77
N VAL A 277 7.41 -4.26 19.84
CA VAL A 277 5.99 -3.94 20.03
C VAL A 277 5.75 -3.26 21.38
N GLU A 278 6.36 -3.75 22.45
CA GLU A 278 6.27 -3.14 23.78
C GLU A 278 6.81 -1.71 23.77
N ARG A 279 7.97 -1.51 23.16
CA ARG A 279 8.59 -0.19 23.05
C ARG A 279 7.74 0.80 22.25
N MET A 280 7.18 0.37 21.12
CA MET A 280 6.26 1.21 20.32
C MET A 280 5.08 1.71 21.14
N ARG A 281 4.45 0.82 21.92
CA ARG A 281 3.31 1.19 22.78
C ARG A 281 3.67 2.07 23.94
N ASN A 282 4.84 1.86 24.53
CA ASN A 282 5.33 2.68 25.65
C ASN A 282 5.76 4.08 25.19
N GLU A 283 6.42 4.20 24.03
CA GLU A 283 6.92 5.47 23.53
C GLU A 283 5.83 6.31 22.80
N VAL A 284 4.83 5.66 22.20
CA VAL A 284 3.71 6.31 21.52
C VAL A 284 2.39 5.79 22.11
N PRO A 285 1.94 6.34 23.25
CA PRO A 285 0.68 5.92 23.88
C PRO A 285 -0.50 6.04 22.93
N GLY A 286 -1.30 4.98 22.82
CA GLY A 286 -2.45 4.91 21.91
C GLY A 286 -2.09 4.61 20.45
N ILE A 287 -0.87 4.18 20.15
CA ILE A 287 -0.49 3.79 18.79
C ILE A 287 -1.34 2.63 18.27
N CYS A 288 -1.91 2.81 17.10
CA CYS A 288 -2.53 1.77 16.29
C CYS A 288 -1.42 1.00 15.54
N LEU A 289 -1.26 -0.27 15.84
CA LEU A 289 -0.31 -1.14 15.15
C LEU A 289 -1.05 -2.01 14.15
N ARG A 290 -0.73 -1.80 12.87
CA ARG A 290 -1.10 -2.69 11.79
C ARG A 290 0.04 -3.65 11.49
N THR A 291 -0.28 -4.91 11.25
CA THR A 291 0.72 -5.91 10.88
C THR A 291 0.21 -6.90 9.86
N THR A 292 1.14 -7.59 9.23
CA THR A 292 0.88 -8.71 8.35
C THR A 292 1.60 -9.95 8.88
N MET A 293 0.88 -11.08 8.93
CA MET A 293 1.41 -12.38 9.34
C MET A 293 1.34 -13.39 8.20
N MET A 294 2.29 -14.33 8.19
CA MET A 294 2.34 -15.43 7.23
C MET A 294 2.28 -16.76 7.96
N VAL A 295 1.37 -17.64 7.54
CA VAL A 295 1.24 -18.99 8.08
C VAL A 295 1.62 -20.03 7.05
N GLY A 296 2.07 -21.19 7.51
CA GLY A 296 2.40 -22.31 6.62
C GLY A 296 3.66 -22.14 5.80
N PHE A 297 4.58 -21.29 6.22
CA PHE A 297 5.91 -21.20 5.59
C PHE A 297 6.64 -22.55 5.68
N PRO A 298 7.46 -22.96 4.68
CA PRO A 298 8.15 -24.23 4.68
C PRO A 298 8.87 -24.54 6.00
N GLY A 299 8.50 -25.68 6.63
CA GLY A 299 9.05 -26.13 7.91
C GLY A 299 8.42 -25.52 9.16
N GLU A 300 7.34 -24.77 9.05
CA GLU A 300 6.53 -24.33 10.18
C GLU A 300 5.86 -25.52 10.85
N THR A 301 6.13 -25.71 12.13
CA THR A 301 5.52 -26.77 12.96
C THR A 301 4.28 -26.22 13.70
N ASP A 302 3.48 -27.13 14.30
CA ASP A 302 2.38 -26.71 15.15
C ASP A 302 2.86 -25.87 16.34
N LYS A 303 4.07 -26.19 16.89
CA LYS A 303 4.67 -25.39 17.95
C LYS A 303 5.00 -23.97 17.49
N ASP A 304 5.59 -23.82 16.30
CA ASP A 304 5.88 -22.49 15.73
C ASP A 304 4.59 -21.68 15.54
N PHE A 305 3.52 -22.32 15.08
CA PHE A 305 2.22 -21.70 14.91
C PHE A 305 1.56 -21.30 16.24
N GLU A 306 1.60 -22.16 17.28
CA GLU A 306 1.09 -21.80 18.60
C GLU A 306 1.87 -20.62 19.22
N GLU A 307 3.19 -20.54 19.01
CA GLU A 307 3.95 -19.35 19.40
C GLU A 307 3.46 -18.07 18.72
N LEU A 308 3.09 -18.16 17.43
CA LEU A 308 2.49 -17.03 16.69
C LEU A 308 1.11 -16.66 17.27
N MET A 309 0.28 -17.65 17.56
CA MET A 309 -1.04 -17.43 18.16
C MET A 309 -0.96 -16.75 19.53
N ASP A 310 -0.02 -17.18 20.37
CA ASP A 310 0.20 -16.57 21.70
C ASP A 310 0.72 -15.13 21.56
N PHE A 311 1.59 -14.86 20.60
CA PHE A 311 2.06 -13.53 20.30
C PHE A 311 0.92 -12.60 19.86
N VAL A 312 0.06 -13.02 18.95
CA VAL A 312 -1.08 -12.22 18.47
C VAL A 312 -2.05 -11.90 19.62
N LYS A 313 -2.35 -12.89 20.48
CA LYS A 313 -3.18 -12.68 21.67
C LYS A 313 -2.58 -11.69 22.66
N TRP A 314 -1.26 -11.72 22.83
CA TRP A 314 -0.52 -10.79 23.70
C TRP A 314 -0.43 -9.41 23.08
N ALA A 315 -0.04 -9.34 21.80
CA ALA A 315 0.19 -8.07 21.09
C ALA A 315 -1.12 -7.30 20.85
N LYS A 316 -2.25 -7.97 20.65
CA LYS A 316 -3.56 -7.38 20.40
C LYS A 316 -3.49 -6.28 19.32
N PHE A 317 -3.01 -6.66 18.14
CA PHE A 317 -2.89 -5.72 17.03
C PHE A 317 -4.25 -5.10 16.70
N ASP A 318 -4.23 -3.81 16.45
CA ASP A 318 -5.43 -3.06 16.06
C ASP A 318 -5.91 -3.51 14.68
N ARG A 319 -4.96 -3.75 13.77
CA ARG A 319 -5.20 -4.27 12.43
C ARG A 319 -4.21 -5.38 12.14
N LEU A 320 -4.71 -6.52 11.68
CA LEU A 320 -3.87 -7.65 11.28
C LEU A 320 -4.45 -8.30 10.03
N GLY A 321 -3.64 -8.30 8.97
CA GLY A 321 -3.85 -9.16 7.82
C GLY A 321 -2.99 -10.42 7.91
N ALA A 322 -3.49 -11.54 7.44
CA ALA A 322 -2.71 -12.78 7.36
C ALA A 322 -2.94 -13.48 6.02
N PHE A 323 -1.94 -14.21 5.57
CA PHE A 323 -2.05 -15.04 4.38
C PHE A 323 -1.25 -16.33 4.53
N ALA A 324 -1.68 -17.35 3.81
CA ALA A 324 -0.97 -18.60 3.69
C ALA A 324 0.23 -18.41 2.77
N TYR A 325 1.37 -19.02 3.11
CA TYR A 325 2.53 -19.02 2.22
C TYR A 325 2.19 -19.63 0.85
N SER A 326 2.50 -18.87 -0.19
CA SER A 326 2.52 -19.30 -1.58
C SER A 326 3.95 -19.28 -2.08
N GLU A 327 4.36 -20.34 -2.79
CA GLU A 327 5.67 -20.42 -3.39
C GLU A 327 5.76 -19.46 -4.58
N GLU A 328 6.79 -18.62 -4.58
CA GLU A 328 7.07 -17.68 -5.65
C GLU A 328 8.39 -18.02 -6.35
N GLU A 329 8.33 -18.17 -7.65
CA GLU A 329 9.46 -18.46 -8.52
C GLU A 329 10.58 -17.43 -8.38
N GLY A 330 11.84 -17.89 -8.42
CA GLY A 330 13.03 -17.05 -8.32
C GLY A 330 13.30 -16.51 -6.91
N THR A 331 12.41 -16.74 -5.94
CA THR A 331 12.66 -16.38 -4.56
C THR A 331 13.56 -17.40 -3.87
N TYR A 332 14.32 -16.98 -2.86
CA TYR A 332 15.17 -17.89 -2.11
C TYR A 332 14.38 -19.09 -1.54
N ALA A 333 13.18 -18.87 -1.03
CA ALA A 333 12.34 -19.93 -0.47
C ALA A 333 11.85 -20.88 -1.57
N GLY A 334 11.42 -20.38 -2.72
CA GLY A 334 10.97 -21.18 -3.85
C GLY A 334 12.07 -22.09 -4.41
N GLU A 335 13.31 -21.61 -4.42
CA GLU A 335 14.45 -22.37 -4.95
C GLU A 335 15.08 -23.34 -3.92
N ASN A 336 15.05 -22.98 -2.62
CA ASN A 336 15.85 -23.70 -1.61
C ASN A 336 15.02 -24.45 -0.57
N TYR A 337 13.72 -24.23 -0.50
CA TYR A 337 12.87 -24.89 0.48
C TYR A 337 11.78 -25.71 -0.21
N ARG A 338 11.65 -26.95 0.22
CA ARG A 338 10.47 -27.73 -0.14
C ARG A 338 9.27 -27.25 0.66
N ASP A 339 8.18 -26.90 0.01
CA ASP A 339 6.91 -26.61 0.66
C ASP A 339 6.30 -27.92 1.20
N ASN A 340 6.48 -28.12 2.52
CA ASN A 340 6.09 -29.34 3.23
C ASN A 340 4.89 -29.14 4.14
N VAL A 341 4.22 -27.97 4.08
CA VAL A 341 2.98 -27.70 4.79
C VAL A 341 1.81 -27.80 3.81
N SER A 342 0.91 -28.75 4.02
CA SER A 342 -0.21 -28.96 3.09
C SER A 342 -1.12 -27.74 2.99
N LYS A 343 -1.75 -27.53 1.83
CA LYS A 343 -2.71 -26.44 1.60
C LYS A 343 -3.82 -26.43 2.67
N LYS A 344 -4.35 -27.61 3.02
CA LYS A 344 -5.35 -27.75 4.07
C LYS A 344 -4.83 -27.22 5.42
N LYS A 345 -3.59 -27.59 5.81
CA LYS A 345 -3.00 -27.14 7.08
C LYS A 345 -2.74 -25.63 7.09
N LYS A 346 -2.32 -25.08 5.98
CA LYS A 346 -2.15 -23.62 5.82
C LYS A 346 -3.48 -22.90 6.02
N GLN A 347 -4.54 -23.39 5.38
CA GLN A 347 -5.88 -22.79 5.53
C GLN A 347 -6.40 -22.91 6.97
N GLU A 348 -6.28 -24.08 7.61
CA GLU A 348 -6.67 -24.27 9.02
C GLU A 348 -5.96 -23.27 9.96
N ARG A 349 -4.66 -23.02 9.72
CA ARG A 349 -3.88 -22.03 10.50
C ARG A 349 -4.32 -20.60 10.22
N LEU A 350 -4.58 -20.28 8.96
CA LEU A 350 -5.08 -18.97 8.56
C LEU A 350 -6.42 -18.67 9.22
N ASP A 351 -7.37 -19.59 9.12
CA ASP A 351 -8.71 -19.44 9.68
C ASP A 351 -8.66 -19.25 11.21
N ARG A 352 -7.86 -20.07 11.92
CA ARG A 352 -7.67 -19.94 13.37
C ARG A 352 -7.06 -18.60 13.77
N LEU A 353 -6.08 -18.12 12.99
CA LEU A 353 -5.43 -16.85 13.26
C LEU A 353 -6.39 -15.68 13.08
N MET A 354 -7.15 -15.70 11.98
CA MET A 354 -8.13 -14.67 11.67
C MET A 354 -9.31 -14.66 12.66
N GLU A 355 -9.77 -15.82 13.13
CA GLU A 355 -10.78 -15.91 14.19
C GLU A 355 -10.32 -15.23 15.49
N VAL A 356 -9.04 -15.43 15.88
CA VAL A 356 -8.48 -14.75 17.06
C VAL A 356 -8.40 -13.26 16.83
N GLN A 357 -7.95 -12.83 15.66
CA GLN A 357 -7.85 -11.40 15.34
C GLN A 357 -9.22 -10.72 15.30
N GLN A 358 -10.23 -11.37 14.72
CA GLN A 358 -11.62 -10.85 14.70
C GLN A 358 -12.11 -10.55 16.11
N ARG A 359 -11.92 -11.48 17.06
CA ARG A 359 -12.27 -11.27 18.48
C ARG A 359 -11.48 -10.13 19.14
N ILE A 360 -10.23 -9.91 18.73
CA ILE A 360 -9.42 -8.79 19.21
C ILE A 360 -9.98 -7.48 18.64
N SER A 361 -10.24 -7.43 17.32
CA SER A 361 -10.76 -6.26 16.62
C SER A 361 -12.11 -5.82 17.20
N THR A 362 -13.05 -6.75 17.41
CA THR A 362 -14.33 -6.47 18.08
C THR A 362 -14.13 -5.76 19.41
N LYS A 363 -13.28 -6.32 20.29
CA LYS A 363 -13.05 -5.72 21.62
C LYS A 363 -12.40 -4.34 21.56
N LEU A 364 -11.49 -4.13 20.60
CA LEU A 364 -10.82 -2.85 20.43
C LEU A 364 -11.78 -1.80 19.84
N ASN A 365 -12.66 -2.19 18.94
CA ASN A 365 -13.69 -1.31 18.39
C ASN A 365 -14.77 -1.01 19.44
N ASP A 366 -15.26 -1.99 20.21
CA ASP A 366 -16.19 -1.79 21.32
C ASP A 366 -15.64 -0.77 22.34
N ALA A 367 -14.33 -0.80 22.62
CA ALA A 367 -13.70 0.13 23.53
C ALA A 367 -13.66 1.59 23.03
N LYS A 368 -13.94 1.82 21.75
CA LYS A 368 -14.04 3.17 21.16
C LYS A 368 -15.42 3.79 21.38
N VAL A 369 -16.45 3.00 21.65
CA VAL A 369 -17.81 3.49 21.86
C VAL A 369 -17.88 4.48 23.03
N GLY A 370 -18.54 5.61 22.81
CA GLY A 370 -18.63 6.71 23.76
C GLY A 370 -17.46 7.71 23.73
N ASN A 371 -16.41 7.44 22.93
CA ASN A 371 -15.30 8.38 22.77
C ASN A 371 -15.46 9.22 21.50
N VAL A 372 -14.83 10.40 21.51
CA VAL A 372 -14.80 11.33 20.38
C VAL A 372 -13.51 11.15 19.60
N TYR A 373 -13.62 11.09 18.26
CA TYR A 373 -12.48 11.00 17.35
C TYR A 373 -12.56 12.04 16.25
N LYS A 374 -11.45 12.72 15.99
CA LYS A 374 -11.27 13.53 14.77
C LYS A 374 -11.37 12.60 13.56
N THR A 375 -12.35 12.84 12.70
CA THR A 375 -12.72 11.98 11.57
C THR A 375 -12.70 12.80 10.28
N ILE A 376 -11.98 12.33 9.24
CA ILE A 376 -12.05 12.90 7.90
C ILE A 376 -13.15 12.20 7.11
N ILE A 377 -13.94 12.96 6.34
CA ILE A 377 -14.98 12.38 5.48
C ILE A 377 -14.39 12.07 4.11
N ASP A 378 -14.47 10.81 3.69
CA ASP A 378 -13.91 10.34 2.41
C ASP A 378 -14.92 10.36 1.27
N ARG A 379 -16.18 9.94 1.53
CA ARG A 379 -17.23 9.80 0.52
C ARG A 379 -18.62 9.76 1.13
N VAL A 380 -19.62 9.77 0.26
CA VAL A 380 -21.01 9.45 0.59
C VAL A 380 -21.36 8.12 -0.06
N GLU A 381 -21.99 7.22 0.69
CA GLU A 381 -22.42 5.93 0.21
C GLU A 381 -23.80 5.58 0.80
N GLY A 382 -24.83 5.53 -0.05
CA GLY A 382 -26.21 5.38 0.39
C GLY A 382 -26.64 6.49 1.38
N ASP A 383 -27.09 6.07 2.55
CA ASP A 383 -27.56 6.97 3.63
C ASP A 383 -26.45 7.37 4.60
N TYR A 384 -25.17 7.14 4.25
CA TYR A 384 -24.07 7.41 5.17
C TYR A 384 -22.97 8.26 4.53
N TYR A 385 -22.42 9.16 5.33
CA TYR A 385 -21.07 9.67 5.14
C TYR A 385 -20.09 8.62 5.67
N ILE A 386 -19.09 8.30 4.86
CA ILE A 386 -18.01 7.38 5.22
C ILE A 386 -16.77 8.19 5.54
N GLY A 387 -16.26 8.00 6.74
CA GLY A 387 -15.07 8.69 7.20
C GLY A 387 -14.05 7.75 7.84
N ARG A 388 -12.90 8.30 8.21
CA ARG A 388 -11.81 7.59 8.89
C ARG A 388 -11.22 8.41 10.01
N THR A 389 -10.73 7.70 11.03
CA THR A 389 -9.95 8.31 12.12
C THR A 389 -8.45 8.31 11.80
N GLU A 390 -7.64 8.93 12.67
CA GLU A 390 -6.17 8.86 12.57
C GLU A 390 -5.62 7.41 12.65
N PHE A 391 -6.44 6.45 13.09
CA PHE A 391 -6.06 5.04 13.27
C PHE A 391 -6.39 4.16 12.08
N ASP A 392 -6.91 4.73 10.99
CA ASP A 392 -7.46 3.96 9.89
C ASP A 392 -6.93 4.46 8.53
N SER A 393 -6.30 3.56 7.77
CA SER A 393 -5.82 3.82 6.41
C SER A 393 -6.97 3.69 5.41
N PRO A 394 -7.00 4.52 4.34
CA PRO A 394 -8.00 4.37 3.30
C PRO A 394 -7.99 2.97 2.69
N ASP A 395 -9.15 2.51 2.28
CA ASP A 395 -9.43 1.28 1.51
C ASP A 395 -9.14 -0.06 2.22
N VAL A 396 -8.47 -0.07 3.37
CA VAL A 396 -7.97 -1.32 3.98
C VAL A 396 -8.27 -1.45 5.47
N ASP A 397 -8.69 -0.40 6.16
CA ASP A 397 -8.97 -0.41 7.59
C ASP A 397 -10.43 -0.05 7.88
N THR A 398 -10.77 0.10 9.16
CA THR A 398 -12.10 0.41 9.67
C THR A 398 -12.61 1.76 9.14
N GLU A 399 -13.87 1.83 8.79
CA GLU A 399 -14.56 3.04 8.41
C GLU A 399 -15.48 3.54 9.56
N VAL A 400 -15.77 4.84 9.53
CA VAL A 400 -16.75 5.46 10.44
C VAL A 400 -17.96 5.87 9.62
N LEU A 401 -19.12 5.26 9.92
CA LEU A 401 -20.39 5.51 9.25
C LEU A 401 -21.17 6.58 10.03
N ILE A 402 -21.49 7.71 9.39
CA ILE A 402 -22.26 8.81 9.95
C ILE A 402 -23.52 8.98 9.11
N ASN A 403 -24.71 8.90 9.72
CA ASN A 403 -25.95 9.02 8.98
C ASN A 403 -26.09 10.42 8.33
N VAL A 404 -26.51 10.50 7.08
CA VAL A 404 -26.67 11.79 6.34
C VAL A 404 -27.71 12.72 7.00
N ALA A 405 -28.61 12.18 7.83
CA ALA A 405 -29.57 12.96 8.60
C ALA A 405 -28.92 13.83 9.71
N GLU A 406 -27.67 13.59 10.08
CA GLU A 406 -26.91 14.40 11.06
C GLU A 406 -26.62 15.82 10.56
N GLY A 407 -26.65 16.05 9.24
CA GLY A 407 -26.40 17.32 8.59
C GLY A 407 -25.58 17.20 7.31
N GLU A 408 -25.28 18.32 6.69
CA GLU A 408 -24.48 18.37 5.47
C GLU A 408 -22.98 18.42 5.84
N LEU A 409 -22.24 17.35 5.48
CA LEU A 409 -20.79 17.24 5.69
C LEU A 409 -20.04 17.39 4.36
N GLN A 410 -18.88 18.03 4.42
CA GLN A 410 -18.01 18.20 3.26
C GLN A 410 -16.99 17.08 3.17
N ILE A 411 -16.90 16.43 2.01
CA ILE A 411 -15.85 15.46 1.71
C ILE A 411 -14.48 16.14 1.83
N GLY A 412 -13.51 15.46 2.46
CA GLY A 412 -12.18 15.98 2.74
C GLY A 412 -12.11 16.98 3.89
N SER A 413 -13.19 17.12 4.67
CA SER A 413 -13.20 17.93 5.89
C SER A 413 -13.20 17.06 7.15
N PHE A 414 -12.65 17.63 8.22
CA PHE A 414 -12.55 16.96 9.51
C PHE A 414 -13.71 17.37 10.41
N TYR A 415 -14.22 16.40 11.15
CA TYR A 415 -15.28 16.59 12.15
C TYR A 415 -14.94 15.79 13.41
N ASP A 416 -15.36 16.29 14.57
CA ASP A 416 -15.33 15.53 15.81
C ASP A 416 -16.56 14.63 15.88
N VAL A 417 -16.35 13.32 15.97
CA VAL A 417 -17.39 12.30 15.87
C VAL A 417 -17.38 11.44 17.13
N ILE A 418 -18.53 11.34 17.79
CA ILE A 418 -18.76 10.43 18.92
C ILE A 418 -19.08 9.06 18.33
N ILE A 419 -18.33 8.03 18.68
CA ILE A 419 -18.64 6.65 18.28
C ILE A 419 -19.80 6.15 19.14
N THR A 420 -20.89 5.76 18.51
CA THR A 420 -22.13 5.30 19.15
C THR A 420 -22.32 3.80 19.17
N ASP A 421 -21.75 3.10 18.18
CA ASP A 421 -21.78 1.65 18.05
C ASP A 421 -20.57 1.14 17.26
N ALA A 422 -20.26 -0.15 17.34
CA ALA A 422 -19.12 -0.76 16.68
C ALA A 422 -19.45 -2.20 16.24
N THR A 423 -18.85 -2.58 15.10
CA THR A 423 -18.75 -3.98 14.65
C THR A 423 -17.28 -4.43 14.68
N GLU A 424 -17.02 -5.66 14.28
CA GLU A 424 -15.64 -6.13 14.09
C GLU A 424 -14.90 -5.41 12.96
N PHE A 425 -15.63 -4.77 12.04
CA PHE A 425 -15.07 -4.10 10.86
C PHE A 425 -15.21 -2.59 10.92
N ASP A 426 -16.38 -2.06 11.32
CA ASP A 426 -16.70 -0.65 11.19
C ASP A 426 -17.22 -0.02 12.48
N LEU A 427 -17.20 1.29 12.53
CA LEU A 427 -17.70 2.11 13.62
C LEU A 427 -18.92 2.91 13.13
N MET A 428 -19.88 3.13 14.02
CA MET A 428 -20.99 4.05 13.78
C MET A 428 -20.81 5.28 14.67
N GLY A 429 -21.06 6.46 14.12
CA GLY A 429 -20.85 7.69 14.85
C GLY A 429 -21.88 8.76 14.55
N THR A 430 -21.91 9.76 15.41
CA THR A 430 -22.70 11.00 15.29
C THR A 430 -21.81 12.19 15.56
N LEU A 431 -22.17 13.35 15.02
CA LEU A 431 -21.39 14.58 15.26
C LEU A 431 -21.41 14.96 16.73
N GLU A 432 -20.24 15.36 17.25
CA GLU A 432 -20.18 16.03 18.55
C GLU A 432 -20.82 17.43 18.39
N LYS A 433 -21.78 17.73 19.27
CA LYS A 433 -22.55 19.01 19.23
C LYS A 433 -21.87 20.11 20.04
#